data_1fc156a484ef5fcb1dec42a64eef03ac
#
_entry.id   1fc156a484ef5fcb1dec42a64eef03ac
#
_cell.length_a   1.000
_cell.length_b   1.000
_cell.length_c   1.000
_cell.angle_alpha   90.00
_cell.angle_beta   90.00
_cell.angle_gamma   90.00
#
_symmetry.space_group_name_H-M   'P 1'
#
loop_
_entity.id
_entity.type
_entity.pdbx_description
1 polymer ?
#
loop_
_entity_poly.entity_id
_entity_poly.type
_entity_poly.pdbx_seq_one_letter_code
_entity_poly.pdbx_strand_id
1 'polypeptide(L)'
;SNEKYLRPTLYCNPRAPEVIALANELGAFEKSDREFAEAAFEFVKEKLTLEILPMDGVEATLRRGTGTCFHLISVFIALCRAAGIKARYKMFAMNMIQAWYNTMIDVDPLVKKWYDSMGYFMIEGEGEAYIDGKWMVAHVGPTAERQAAAGIPITKFGEDSLGIWYFALPGTVMHMESIPYGLGQATKLLKKIAPGSMERVNISILKQIEMGKKIIEEAGGKEAYDEMARRKGPKMPKVKLEEKKEIVFEE
;
A
#
# COMPACT_ATOMS: atom_id res chain seq x y z
N SER A 1 -4.55 6.72 -25.48
CA SER A 1 -5.79 7.17 -24.85
C SER A 1 -5.80 6.81 -23.37
N ASN A 2 -6.14 7.74 -22.48
CA ASN A 2 -6.27 7.49 -21.04
C ASN A 2 -7.59 6.79 -20.65
N GLU A 3 -8.42 6.43 -21.62
CA GLU A 3 -9.68 5.70 -21.38
C GLU A 3 -9.48 4.33 -20.70
N LYS A 4 -8.30 3.72 -20.89
CA LYS A 4 -7.93 2.47 -20.19
C LYS A 4 -8.00 2.59 -18.68
N TYR A 5 -7.84 3.79 -18.13
CA TYR A 5 -7.90 4.05 -16.69
C TYR A 5 -9.32 4.19 -16.13
N LEU A 6 -10.34 3.96 -16.96
CA LEU A 6 -11.75 3.89 -16.58
C LEU A 6 -12.33 2.48 -16.74
N ARG A 7 -11.60 1.57 -17.38
CA ARG A 7 -12.10 0.23 -17.76
C ARG A 7 -11.98 -0.80 -16.66
N PRO A 8 -12.88 -1.82 -16.66
CA PRO A 8 -12.70 -2.98 -15.81
C PRO A 8 -11.47 -3.78 -16.23
N THR A 9 -10.82 -4.38 -15.24
CA THR A 9 -9.72 -5.34 -15.40
C THR A 9 -9.99 -6.57 -14.55
N LEU A 10 -9.17 -7.60 -14.67
CA LEU A 10 -9.39 -8.90 -14.00
C LEU A 10 -9.65 -8.78 -12.49
N TYR A 11 -8.84 -7.96 -11.78
CA TYR A 11 -8.95 -7.79 -10.33
C TYR A 11 -9.62 -6.47 -9.91
N CYS A 12 -10.05 -5.66 -10.85
CA CYS A 12 -10.60 -4.34 -10.60
C CYS A 12 -11.80 -4.10 -11.51
N ASN A 13 -12.99 -4.51 -11.06
CA ASN A 13 -14.22 -4.33 -11.78
C ASN A 13 -15.05 -3.18 -11.18
N PRO A 14 -15.05 -1.97 -11.79
CA PRO A 14 -15.87 -0.86 -11.32
C PRO A 14 -17.36 -1.05 -11.53
N ARG A 15 -17.76 -2.07 -12.30
CA ARG A 15 -19.15 -2.38 -12.61
C ARG A 15 -19.74 -3.43 -11.66
N ALA A 16 -18.95 -3.96 -10.72
CA ALA A 16 -19.46 -4.89 -9.73
C ALA A 16 -20.56 -4.24 -8.87
N PRO A 17 -21.66 -4.94 -8.58
CA PRO A 17 -22.76 -4.39 -7.79
C PRO A 17 -22.31 -3.80 -6.44
N GLU A 18 -21.40 -4.48 -5.76
CA GLU A 18 -20.85 -4.05 -4.47
C GLU A 18 -20.06 -2.73 -4.59
N VAL A 19 -19.32 -2.57 -5.69
CA VAL A 19 -18.55 -1.34 -5.96
C VAL A 19 -19.50 -0.20 -6.29
N ILE A 20 -20.49 -0.42 -7.13
CA ILE A 20 -21.48 0.61 -7.50
C ILE A 20 -22.25 1.06 -6.26
N ALA A 21 -22.72 0.13 -5.44
CA ALA A 21 -23.45 0.44 -4.22
C ALA A 21 -22.60 1.29 -3.26
N LEU A 22 -21.34 0.91 -3.04
CA LEU A 22 -20.41 1.63 -2.19
C LEU A 22 -20.07 3.00 -2.77
N ALA A 23 -19.84 3.12 -4.07
CA ALA A 23 -19.58 4.39 -4.73
C ALA A 23 -20.76 5.36 -4.53
N ASN A 24 -22.00 4.88 -4.65
CA ASN A 24 -23.19 5.69 -4.39
C ASN A 24 -23.27 6.13 -2.93
N GLU A 25 -22.99 5.25 -1.99
CA GLU A 25 -22.93 5.61 -0.55
C GLU A 25 -21.90 6.69 -0.27
N LEU A 26 -20.75 6.62 -0.94
CA LEU A 26 -19.67 7.60 -0.79
C LEU A 26 -19.91 8.91 -1.52
N GLY A 27 -21.00 9.02 -2.28
CA GLY A 27 -21.42 10.25 -2.95
C GLY A 27 -20.92 10.41 -4.39
N ALA A 28 -20.78 9.30 -5.13
CA ALA A 28 -20.45 9.33 -6.55
C ALA A 28 -21.46 10.22 -7.31
N PHE A 29 -20.95 11.07 -8.21
CA PHE A 29 -21.68 12.03 -9.02
C PHE A 29 -22.38 13.17 -8.24
N GLU A 30 -22.33 13.17 -6.92
CA GLU A 30 -22.82 14.24 -6.05
C GLU A 30 -21.67 15.10 -5.52
N LYS A 31 -20.55 14.47 -5.16
CA LYS A 31 -19.32 15.14 -4.73
C LYS A 31 -18.46 15.54 -5.92
N SER A 32 -17.56 16.50 -5.73
CA SER A 32 -16.49 16.75 -6.69
C SER A 32 -15.58 15.52 -6.80
N ASP A 33 -14.82 15.40 -7.88
CA ASP A 33 -13.89 14.29 -8.08
C ASP A 33 -12.91 14.17 -6.94
N ARG A 34 -12.36 15.29 -6.45
CA ARG A 34 -11.45 15.32 -5.31
C ARG A 34 -12.11 14.83 -4.01
N GLU A 35 -13.28 15.35 -3.70
CA GLU A 35 -14.02 14.95 -2.50
C GLU A 35 -14.40 13.48 -2.52
N PHE A 36 -14.81 12.97 -3.69
CA PHE A 36 -15.11 11.55 -3.86
C PHE A 36 -13.87 10.67 -3.70
N ALA A 37 -12.77 11.01 -4.38
CA ALA A 37 -11.53 10.25 -4.29
C ALA A 37 -10.98 10.23 -2.86
N GLU A 38 -11.08 11.33 -2.14
CA GLU A 38 -10.72 11.40 -0.71
C GLU A 38 -11.62 10.51 0.14
N ALA A 39 -12.93 10.51 -0.11
CA ALA A 39 -13.87 9.61 0.58
C ALA A 39 -13.57 8.13 0.29
N ALA A 40 -13.22 7.79 -0.93
CA ALA A 40 -12.80 6.43 -1.31
C ALA A 40 -11.48 6.03 -0.62
N PHE A 41 -10.53 6.93 -0.57
CA PHE A 41 -9.27 6.76 0.15
C PHE A 41 -9.51 6.50 1.64
N GLU A 42 -10.31 7.33 2.30
CA GLU A 42 -10.63 7.21 3.72
C GLU A 42 -11.35 5.88 4.01
N PHE A 43 -12.30 5.50 3.15
CA PHE A 43 -13.01 4.22 3.30
C PHE A 43 -12.02 3.05 3.29
N VAL A 44 -11.16 2.96 2.28
CA VAL A 44 -10.20 1.85 2.15
C VAL A 44 -9.26 1.82 3.34
N LYS A 45 -8.70 2.97 3.70
CA LYS A 45 -7.72 3.09 4.79
C LYS A 45 -8.29 2.75 6.16
N GLU A 46 -9.56 3.08 6.40
CA GLU A 46 -10.21 2.89 7.70
C GLU A 46 -10.95 1.55 7.83
N LYS A 47 -11.55 1.07 6.75
CA LYS A 47 -12.48 -0.08 6.78
C LYS A 47 -11.88 -1.39 6.31
N LEU A 48 -10.79 -1.35 5.55
CA LEU A 48 -10.13 -2.55 5.05
C LEU A 48 -8.80 -2.76 5.75
N THR A 49 -8.48 -4.03 5.99
CA THR A 49 -7.28 -4.42 6.75
C THR A 49 -6.34 -5.24 5.85
N LEU A 50 -5.04 -5.03 6.03
CA LEU A 50 -4.03 -5.80 5.31
C LEU A 50 -4.06 -7.28 5.75
N GLU A 51 -4.12 -8.17 4.79
CA GLU A 51 -3.94 -9.61 4.95
C GLU A 51 -3.23 -10.17 3.72
N ILE A 52 -2.19 -10.94 3.94
CA ILE A 52 -1.46 -11.58 2.84
C ILE A 52 -2.22 -12.82 2.42
N LEU A 53 -2.73 -12.78 1.20
CA LEU A 53 -3.51 -13.86 0.59
C LEU A 53 -3.44 -13.76 -0.94
N PRO A 54 -3.81 -14.82 -1.67
CA PRO A 54 -3.80 -14.79 -3.13
C PRO A 54 -4.70 -13.71 -3.70
N MET A 55 -4.31 -13.17 -4.87
CA MET A 55 -5.12 -12.19 -5.59
C MET A 55 -6.49 -12.73 -5.97
N ASP A 56 -7.50 -11.92 -5.73
CA ASP A 56 -8.88 -12.09 -6.21
C ASP A 56 -9.49 -10.70 -6.52
N GLY A 57 -10.72 -10.65 -6.94
CA GLY A 57 -11.37 -9.41 -7.36
C GLY A 57 -11.83 -8.53 -6.21
N VAL A 58 -12.21 -7.30 -6.54
CA VAL A 58 -12.69 -6.31 -5.57
C VAL A 58 -13.94 -6.74 -4.84
N GLU A 59 -14.80 -7.55 -5.47
CA GLU A 59 -16.01 -8.11 -4.86
C GLU A 59 -15.66 -8.96 -3.64
N ALA A 60 -14.68 -9.83 -3.79
CA ALA A 60 -14.22 -10.71 -2.72
C ALA A 60 -13.54 -9.90 -1.60
N THR A 61 -12.76 -8.90 -1.95
CA THR A 61 -12.11 -8.00 -0.99
C THR A 61 -13.14 -7.25 -0.15
N LEU A 62 -14.16 -6.69 -0.77
CA LEU A 62 -15.23 -5.97 -0.06
C LEU A 62 -16.03 -6.88 0.86
N ARG A 63 -16.34 -8.10 0.42
CA ARG A 63 -17.05 -9.09 1.25
C ARG A 63 -16.22 -9.56 2.44
N ARG A 64 -14.92 -9.77 2.24
CA ARG A 64 -13.97 -10.23 3.26
C ARG A 64 -13.55 -9.13 4.21
N GLY A 65 -13.40 -7.91 3.70
CA GLY A 65 -12.86 -6.76 4.45
C GLY A 65 -11.34 -6.75 4.58
N THR A 66 -10.64 -7.65 3.91
CA THR A 66 -9.19 -7.78 3.98
C THR A 66 -8.59 -8.10 2.61
N GLY A 67 -7.31 -7.80 2.46
CA GLY A 67 -6.52 -8.15 1.29
C GLY A 67 -5.09 -7.63 1.38
N THR A 68 -4.29 -7.98 0.39
CA THR A 68 -2.95 -7.40 0.23
C THR A 68 -3.06 -5.93 -0.16
N CYS A 69 -1.95 -5.21 -0.19
CA CYS A 69 -1.94 -3.83 -0.69
C CYS A 69 -2.58 -3.71 -2.08
N PHE A 70 -2.37 -4.68 -2.97
CA PHE A 70 -2.97 -4.65 -4.31
C PHE A 70 -4.48 -4.88 -4.31
N HIS A 71 -5.02 -5.67 -3.40
CA HIS A 71 -6.46 -5.77 -3.20
C HIS A 71 -7.05 -4.43 -2.76
N LEU A 72 -6.41 -3.79 -1.77
CA LEU A 72 -6.87 -2.51 -1.22
C LEU A 72 -6.77 -1.39 -2.26
N ILE A 73 -5.68 -1.34 -3.00
CA ILE A 73 -5.49 -0.39 -4.11
C ILE A 73 -6.55 -0.61 -5.19
N SER A 74 -6.85 -1.87 -5.51
CA SER A 74 -7.88 -2.22 -6.51
C SER A 74 -9.26 -1.71 -6.09
N VAL A 75 -9.62 -1.78 -4.82
CA VAL A 75 -10.89 -1.21 -4.31
C VAL A 75 -10.92 0.31 -4.51
N PHE A 76 -9.84 1.01 -4.16
CA PHE A 76 -9.75 2.46 -4.39
C PHE A 76 -9.91 2.80 -5.87
N ILE A 77 -9.18 2.10 -6.74
CA ILE A 77 -9.23 2.32 -8.19
C ILE A 77 -10.62 2.01 -8.75
N ALA A 78 -11.24 0.91 -8.33
CA ALA A 78 -12.59 0.53 -8.78
C ALA A 78 -13.63 1.58 -8.38
N LEU A 79 -13.58 2.10 -7.15
CA LEU A 79 -14.46 3.17 -6.69
C LEU A 79 -14.30 4.44 -7.52
N CYS A 80 -13.07 4.87 -7.78
CA CYS A 80 -12.80 6.03 -8.62
C CYS A 80 -13.33 5.83 -10.05
N ARG A 81 -13.04 4.69 -10.67
CA ARG A 81 -13.52 4.37 -12.02
C ARG A 81 -15.04 4.30 -12.08
N ALA A 82 -15.71 3.78 -11.07
CA ALA A 82 -17.16 3.76 -10.96
C ALA A 82 -17.77 5.16 -10.92
N ALA A 83 -17.06 6.13 -10.36
CA ALA A 83 -17.44 7.54 -10.33
C ALA A 83 -16.98 8.33 -11.55
N GLY A 84 -16.43 7.69 -12.58
CA GLY A 84 -15.93 8.34 -13.79
C GLY A 84 -14.58 9.03 -13.63
N ILE A 85 -13.85 8.74 -12.56
CA ILE A 85 -12.52 9.30 -12.28
C ILE A 85 -11.46 8.32 -12.78
N LYS A 86 -10.57 8.76 -13.66
CA LYS A 86 -9.43 7.96 -14.10
C LYS A 86 -8.54 7.61 -12.92
N ALA A 87 -8.22 6.33 -12.79
CA ALA A 87 -7.39 5.83 -11.71
C ALA A 87 -6.50 4.69 -12.20
N ARG A 88 -5.31 4.56 -11.60
CA ARG A 88 -4.30 3.58 -12.01
C ARG A 88 -3.47 3.09 -10.83
N TYR A 89 -2.74 2.02 -11.08
CA TYR A 89 -1.74 1.49 -10.16
C TYR A 89 -0.41 2.18 -10.40
N LYS A 90 0.28 2.51 -9.31
CA LYS A 90 1.69 2.89 -9.29
C LYS A 90 2.44 1.79 -8.54
N MET A 91 3.26 1.03 -9.27
CA MET A 91 3.97 -0.14 -8.75
C MET A 91 5.46 0.08 -8.77
N PHE A 92 6.16 -0.44 -7.78
CA PHE A 92 7.61 -0.32 -7.67
C PHE A 92 8.20 -1.45 -6.82
N ALA A 93 9.49 -1.73 -7.02
CA ALA A 93 10.25 -2.54 -6.08
C ALA A 93 10.63 -1.66 -4.88
N MET A 94 10.39 -2.15 -3.68
CA MET A 94 10.50 -1.37 -2.46
C MET A 94 11.59 -1.89 -1.55
N ASN A 95 12.40 -0.97 -1.02
CA ASN A 95 13.25 -1.20 0.12
C ASN A 95 12.50 -0.78 1.39
N MET A 96 12.45 -1.67 2.39
CA MET A 96 11.67 -1.45 3.60
C MET A 96 12.43 -0.63 4.64
N ILE A 97 11.70 0.27 5.33
CA ILE A 97 12.20 0.83 6.58
C ILE A 97 12.27 -0.26 7.65
N GLN A 98 13.09 -0.06 8.67
CA GLN A 98 13.36 -1.07 9.70
C GLN A 98 12.08 -1.58 10.39
N ALA A 99 11.12 -0.70 10.63
CA ALA A 99 9.86 -1.09 11.28
C ALA A 99 9.03 -2.07 10.43
N TRP A 100 8.98 -1.89 9.12
CA TRP A 100 8.32 -2.84 8.21
C TRP A 100 9.11 -4.14 8.07
N TYR A 101 10.43 -4.04 8.01
CA TYR A 101 11.29 -5.22 7.99
C TYR A 101 11.05 -6.11 9.22
N ASN A 102 11.03 -5.52 10.40
CA ASN A 102 10.83 -6.26 11.65
C ASN A 102 9.46 -6.94 11.75
N THR A 103 8.43 -6.39 11.13
CA THR A 103 7.05 -6.89 11.25
C THR A 103 6.58 -7.72 10.07
N MET A 104 7.19 -7.55 8.90
CA MET A 104 6.78 -8.21 7.66
C MET A 104 7.78 -9.24 7.15
N ILE A 105 9.05 -9.08 7.46
CA ILE A 105 10.16 -9.88 6.90
C ILE A 105 10.78 -10.78 7.96
N ASP A 106 11.24 -10.22 9.06
CA ASP A 106 11.99 -10.93 10.12
C ASP A 106 11.14 -11.91 10.93
N VAL A 107 9.85 -11.99 10.65
CA VAL A 107 8.90 -12.88 11.33
C VAL A 107 8.80 -14.27 10.70
N ASP A 108 9.39 -14.47 9.53
CA ASP A 108 9.39 -15.74 8.82
C ASP A 108 10.77 -16.04 8.20
N PRO A 109 11.34 -17.23 8.43
CA PRO A 109 12.69 -17.57 7.94
C PRO A 109 12.80 -17.54 6.40
N LEU A 110 11.76 -18.00 5.68
CA LEU A 110 11.77 -18.06 4.22
C LEU A 110 11.68 -16.66 3.61
N VAL A 111 10.76 -15.83 4.10
CA VAL A 111 10.58 -14.44 3.66
C VAL A 111 11.85 -13.63 3.94
N LYS A 112 12.42 -13.81 5.15
CA LYS A 112 13.69 -13.17 5.53
C LYS A 112 14.83 -13.54 4.59
N LYS A 113 15.01 -14.82 4.33
CA LYS A 113 16.06 -15.30 3.43
C LYS A 113 15.91 -14.72 2.04
N TRP A 114 14.69 -14.67 1.51
CA TRP A 114 14.42 -14.09 0.20
C TRP A 114 14.74 -12.60 0.17
N TYR A 115 14.16 -11.83 1.11
CA TYR A 115 14.39 -10.39 1.19
C TYR A 115 15.88 -10.05 1.34
N ASP A 116 16.58 -10.70 2.27
CA ASP A 116 17.99 -10.46 2.52
C ASP A 116 18.87 -10.82 1.31
N SER A 117 18.48 -11.84 0.56
CA SER A 117 19.20 -12.25 -0.67
C SER A 117 19.00 -11.25 -1.81
N MET A 118 17.83 -10.64 -1.92
CA MET A 118 17.49 -9.68 -2.99
C MET A 118 17.77 -8.24 -2.59
N GLY A 119 17.75 -7.93 -1.29
CA GLY A 119 17.92 -6.58 -0.77
C GLY A 119 16.70 -5.68 -0.95
N TYR A 120 15.56 -6.22 -1.36
CA TYR A 120 14.32 -5.46 -1.52
C TYR A 120 13.08 -6.38 -1.50
N PHE A 121 11.91 -5.80 -1.19
CA PHE A 121 10.63 -6.45 -1.38
C PHE A 121 10.21 -6.33 -2.84
N MET A 122 9.77 -7.43 -3.46
CA MET A 122 9.65 -7.50 -4.91
C MET A 122 8.76 -6.45 -5.53
N ILE A 123 7.53 -6.27 -4.99
CA ILE A 123 6.58 -5.33 -5.56
C ILE A 123 5.71 -4.75 -4.46
N GLU A 124 5.65 -3.44 -4.42
CA GLU A 124 4.73 -2.66 -3.60
C GLU A 124 3.99 -1.67 -4.51
N GLY A 125 2.94 -1.06 -4.04
CA GLY A 125 2.19 -0.13 -4.84
C GLY A 125 1.34 0.86 -4.07
N GLU A 126 0.91 1.85 -4.84
CA GLU A 126 -0.04 2.88 -4.43
C GLU A 126 -1.10 3.01 -5.53
N GLY A 127 -2.26 3.57 -5.17
CA GLY A 127 -3.22 4.02 -6.17
C GLY A 127 -2.93 5.45 -6.60
N GLU A 128 -3.38 5.81 -7.77
CA GLU A 128 -3.39 7.19 -8.25
C GLU A 128 -4.72 7.51 -8.90
N ALA A 129 -5.26 8.70 -8.62
CA ALA A 129 -6.45 9.24 -9.27
C ALA A 129 -6.12 10.53 -10.02
N TYR A 130 -6.67 10.67 -11.22
CA TYR A 130 -6.46 11.87 -12.05
C TYR A 130 -7.49 12.93 -11.70
N ILE A 131 -7.07 13.99 -11.04
CA ILE A 131 -7.92 15.03 -10.50
C ILE A 131 -7.31 16.40 -10.81
N ASP A 132 -8.10 17.29 -11.37
CA ASP A 132 -7.68 18.67 -11.69
C ASP A 132 -6.37 18.73 -12.52
N GLY A 133 -6.23 17.84 -13.47
CA GLY A 133 -5.05 17.77 -14.34
C GLY A 133 -3.81 17.13 -13.73
N LYS A 134 -3.94 16.50 -12.58
CA LYS A 134 -2.82 15.85 -11.86
C LYS A 134 -3.16 14.43 -11.43
N TRP A 135 -2.14 13.57 -11.43
CA TRP A 135 -2.23 12.28 -10.77
C TRP A 135 -1.95 12.45 -9.28
N MET A 136 -2.97 12.18 -8.46
CA MET A 136 -2.89 12.28 -7.01
C MET A 136 -2.72 10.90 -6.40
N VAL A 137 -1.73 10.76 -5.53
CA VAL A 137 -1.37 9.49 -4.91
C VAL A 137 -2.35 9.14 -3.81
N ALA A 138 -2.72 7.87 -3.74
CA ALA A 138 -3.52 7.27 -2.67
C ALA A 138 -2.77 6.10 -2.05
N HIS A 139 -2.12 6.34 -0.93
CA HIS A 139 -1.39 5.32 -0.17
C HIS A 139 -2.34 4.64 0.81
N VAL A 140 -3.04 3.61 0.36
CA VAL A 140 -4.09 2.93 1.12
C VAL A 140 -3.65 1.62 1.79
N GLY A 141 -2.47 1.11 1.46
CA GLY A 141 -1.98 -0.19 1.95
C GLY A 141 -1.91 -0.30 3.47
N PRO A 142 -1.14 0.55 4.20
CA PRO A 142 -1.09 0.52 5.64
C PRO A 142 -2.25 1.29 6.27
N THR A 143 -2.90 0.69 7.27
CA THR A 143 -3.85 1.38 8.12
C THR A 143 -3.15 2.44 9.00
N ALA A 144 -3.92 3.37 9.56
CA ALA A 144 -3.40 4.35 10.52
C ALA A 144 -2.71 3.66 11.71
N GLU A 145 -3.30 2.57 12.20
CA GLU A 145 -2.77 1.79 13.31
C GLU A 145 -1.40 1.18 12.99
N ARG A 146 -1.24 0.63 11.79
CA ARG A 146 0.04 0.08 11.36
C ARG A 146 1.10 1.16 11.17
N GLN A 147 0.72 2.31 10.65
CA GLN A 147 1.63 3.46 10.53
C GLN A 147 2.05 3.97 11.92
N ALA A 148 1.12 4.06 12.86
CA ALA A 148 1.43 4.42 14.24
C ALA A 148 2.38 3.41 14.90
N ALA A 149 2.15 2.11 14.72
CA ALA A 149 3.05 1.07 15.22
C ALA A 149 4.46 1.17 14.62
N ALA A 150 4.59 1.63 13.39
CA ALA A 150 5.87 1.88 12.74
C ALA A 150 6.52 3.21 13.14
N GLY A 151 5.83 4.06 13.89
CA GLY A 151 6.33 5.37 14.32
C GLY A 151 6.38 6.41 13.21
N ILE A 152 5.59 6.23 12.16
CA ILE A 152 5.52 7.16 11.02
C ILE A 152 4.19 7.92 11.00
N PRO A 153 4.13 9.08 10.32
CA PRO A 153 2.88 9.80 10.15
C PRO A 153 1.80 8.98 9.43
N ILE A 154 0.55 9.33 9.70
CA ILE A 154 -0.59 8.78 8.98
C ILE A 154 -0.71 9.50 7.64
N THR A 155 -0.51 8.77 6.54
CA THR A 155 -0.56 9.35 5.19
C THR A 155 -1.95 9.84 4.83
N LYS A 156 -2.02 10.99 4.18
CA LYS A 156 -3.23 11.64 3.70
C LYS A 156 -3.40 11.43 2.19
N PHE A 157 -4.62 11.60 1.71
CA PHE A 157 -4.87 11.59 0.27
C PHE A 157 -4.04 12.65 -0.45
N GLY A 158 -3.40 12.27 -1.54
CA GLY A 158 -2.52 13.13 -2.31
C GLY A 158 -1.07 13.23 -1.79
N GLU A 159 -0.78 12.61 -0.66
CA GLU A 159 0.55 12.64 -0.06
C GLU A 159 1.41 11.51 -0.62
N ASP A 160 2.50 11.88 -1.29
CA ASP A 160 3.48 10.90 -1.80
C ASP A 160 4.40 10.48 -0.66
N SER A 161 4.35 9.19 -0.32
CA SER A 161 5.16 8.61 0.75
C SER A 161 6.52 8.07 0.26
N LEU A 162 6.72 8.01 -1.07
CA LEU A 162 8.00 7.56 -1.63
C LEU A 162 9.13 8.53 -1.29
N GLY A 163 10.26 7.97 -0.88
CA GLY A 163 11.43 8.75 -0.47
C GLY A 163 11.35 9.33 0.93
N ILE A 164 10.22 9.17 1.62
CA ILE A 164 10.02 9.60 3.00
C ILE A 164 9.92 8.40 3.93
N TRP A 165 8.97 7.48 3.67
CA TRP A 165 8.72 6.30 4.50
C TRP A 165 8.96 4.98 3.77
N TYR A 166 9.07 5.04 2.45
CA TYR A 166 9.40 3.94 1.58
C TYR A 166 10.46 4.39 0.57
N PHE A 167 11.26 3.44 0.12
CA PHE A 167 12.30 3.70 -0.86
C PHE A 167 12.06 2.80 -2.07
N ALA A 168 11.63 3.41 -3.18
CA ALA A 168 11.57 2.70 -4.45
C ALA A 168 12.99 2.52 -5.01
N LEU A 169 13.28 1.35 -5.55
CA LEU A 169 14.51 1.15 -6.30
C LEU A 169 14.47 1.99 -7.59
N PRO A 170 15.57 2.68 -7.94
CA PRO A 170 15.63 3.48 -9.15
C PRO A 170 15.25 2.69 -10.40
N GLY A 171 14.45 3.31 -11.26
CA GLY A 171 14.02 2.71 -12.53
C GLY A 171 12.93 1.64 -12.43
N THR A 172 12.37 1.39 -11.24
CA THR A 172 11.35 0.35 -11.04
C THR A 172 9.92 0.86 -10.97
N VAL A 173 9.71 2.18 -10.89
CA VAL A 173 8.37 2.77 -10.81
C VAL A 173 7.65 2.62 -12.13
N MET A 174 6.48 1.97 -12.11
CA MET A 174 5.62 1.75 -13.27
C MET A 174 4.20 2.19 -12.96
N HIS A 175 3.54 2.74 -13.99
CA HIS A 175 2.13 3.13 -13.92
C HIS A 175 1.33 2.21 -14.84
N MET A 176 0.31 1.53 -14.28
CA MET A 176 -0.41 0.45 -14.97
C MET A 176 -1.92 0.57 -14.79
N GLU A 177 -2.67 0.17 -15.81
CA GLU A 177 -4.12 0.08 -15.71
C GLU A 177 -4.61 -1.13 -14.94
N SER A 178 -3.80 -2.18 -14.84
CA SER A 178 -4.16 -3.46 -14.23
C SER A 178 -2.98 -4.11 -13.52
N ILE A 179 -3.29 -5.00 -12.60
CA ILE A 179 -2.32 -5.91 -12.01
C ILE A 179 -1.95 -6.95 -13.08
N PRO A 180 -0.65 -7.20 -13.33
CA PRO A 180 -0.22 -8.24 -14.26
C PRO A 180 -0.75 -9.63 -13.87
N TYR A 181 -1.22 -10.38 -14.86
CA TYR A 181 -1.73 -11.73 -14.65
C TYR A 181 -0.71 -12.64 -13.92
N GLY A 182 0.56 -12.56 -14.31
CA GLY A 182 1.63 -13.35 -13.71
C GLY A 182 1.83 -13.07 -12.22
N LEU A 183 1.62 -11.83 -11.78
CA LEU A 183 1.68 -11.48 -10.37
C LEU A 183 0.56 -12.16 -9.59
N GLY A 184 -0.66 -12.15 -10.11
CA GLY A 184 -1.79 -12.87 -9.50
C GLY A 184 -1.54 -14.35 -9.38
N GLN A 185 -0.97 -15.00 -10.41
CA GLN A 185 -0.62 -16.41 -10.37
C GLN A 185 0.52 -16.71 -9.37
N ALA A 186 1.50 -15.82 -9.26
CA ALA A 186 2.58 -15.96 -8.29
C ALA A 186 2.07 -15.98 -6.85
N THR A 187 1.07 -15.17 -6.51
CA THR A 187 0.48 -15.17 -5.16
C THR A 187 -0.25 -16.47 -4.83
N LYS A 188 -0.91 -17.08 -5.80
CA LYS A 188 -1.55 -18.40 -5.66
C LYS A 188 -0.51 -19.51 -5.45
N LEU A 189 0.58 -19.47 -6.20
CA LEU A 189 1.66 -20.43 -6.05
C LEU A 189 2.32 -20.31 -4.67
N LEU A 190 2.57 -19.08 -4.22
CA LEU A 190 3.17 -18.83 -2.91
C LEU A 190 2.33 -19.42 -1.77
N LYS A 191 1.01 -19.32 -1.83
CA LYS A 191 0.12 -19.96 -0.85
C LYS A 191 0.27 -21.48 -0.84
N LYS A 192 0.47 -22.12 -1.99
CA LYS A 192 0.65 -23.58 -2.09
C LYS A 192 1.97 -24.04 -1.50
N ILE A 193 3.05 -23.32 -1.75
CA ILE A 193 4.42 -23.74 -1.36
C ILE A 193 4.84 -23.25 0.01
N ALA A 194 4.28 -22.14 0.50
CA ALA A 194 4.66 -21.51 1.76
C ALA A 194 3.44 -20.97 2.56
N PRO A 195 2.41 -21.80 2.84
CA PRO A 195 1.23 -21.34 3.58
C PRO A 195 1.57 -20.86 4.99
N GLY A 196 2.52 -21.48 5.67
CA GLY A 196 2.98 -21.08 7.00
C GLY A 196 3.66 -19.73 7.02
N SER A 197 4.35 -19.34 5.94
CA SER A 197 4.97 -18.02 5.81
C SER A 197 3.91 -16.92 5.76
N MET A 198 2.86 -17.11 4.95
CA MET A 198 1.74 -16.16 4.90
C MET A 198 1.07 -16.02 6.28
N GLU A 199 0.82 -17.12 6.97
CA GLU A 199 0.19 -17.12 8.29
C GLU A 199 1.02 -16.36 9.32
N ARG A 200 2.33 -16.58 9.38
CA ARG A 200 3.22 -15.86 10.31
C ARG A 200 3.23 -14.36 10.05
N VAL A 201 3.29 -13.94 8.80
CA VAL A 201 3.20 -12.52 8.45
C VAL A 201 1.85 -11.94 8.86
N ASN A 202 0.76 -12.63 8.61
CA ASN A 202 -0.60 -12.18 8.97
C ASN A 202 -0.78 -12.05 10.49
N ILE A 203 -0.25 -12.96 11.28
CA ILE A 203 -0.26 -12.85 12.74
C ILE A 203 0.52 -11.61 13.19
N SER A 204 1.67 -11.36 12.60
CA SER A 204 2.46 -10.16 12.90
C SER A 204 1.73 -8.86 12.55
N ILE A 205 1.03 -8.82 11.41
CA ILE A 205 0.21 -7.68 11.01
C ILE A 205 -0.87 -7.39 12.06
N LEU A 206 -1.58 -8.40 12.55
CA LEU A 206 -2.62 -8.23 13.57
C LEU A 206 -2.02 -7.69 14.89
N LYS A 207 -0.87 -8.19 15.31
CA LYS A 207 -0.15 -7.67 16.48
C LYS A 207 0.24 -6.20 16.30
N GLN A 208 0.68 -5.83 15.11
CA GLN A 208 1.05 -4.45 14.79
C GLN A 208 -0.16 -3.52 14.84
N ILE A 209 -1.32 -3.98 14.37
CA ILE A 209 -2.56 -3.21 14.45
C ILE A 209 -2.94 -2.95 15.92
N GLU A 210 -2.89 -3.98 16.77
CA GLU A 210 -3.19 -3.81 18.20
C GLU A 210 -2.21 -2.88 18.91
N MET A 211 -0.93 -2.96 18.58
CA MET A 211 0.09 -2.03 19.09
C MET A 211 -0.22 -0.59 18.65
N GLY A 212 -0.55 -0.40 17.39
CA GLY A 212 -0.88 0.92 16.84
C GLY A 212 -2.14 1.55 17.46
N LYS A 213 -3.16 0.74 17.76
CA LYS A 213 -4.35 1.19 18.50
C LYS A 213 -3.97 1.79 19.85
N LYS A 214 -3.12 1.11 20.61
CA LYS A 214 -2.66 1.60 21.92
C LYS A 214 -1.86 2.90 21.80
N ILE A 215 -0.96 2.96 20.81
CA ILE A 215 -0.15 4.16 20.57
C ILE A 215 -1.02 5.36 20.22
N ILE A 216 -2.02 5.18 19.37
CA ILE A 216 -2.98 6.24 18.98
C ILE A 216 -3.80 6.68 20.20
N GLU A 217 -4.30 5.75 20.98
CA GLU A 217 -5.09 6.04 22.19
C GLU A 217 -4.26 6.83 23.23
N GLU A 218 -3.04 6.39 23.50
CA GLU A 218 -2.12 7.07 24.43
C GLU A 218 -1.73 8.48 23.96
N ALA A 219 -1.69 8.70 22.64
CA ALA A 219 -1.40 10.00 22.07
C ALA A 219 -2.61 10.98 22.12
N GLY A 220 -3.82 10.48 22.41
CA GLY A 220 -5.05 11.26 22.43
C GLY A 220 -5.87 11.21 21.14
N GLY A 221 -5.62 10.26 20.26
CA GLY A 221 -6.33 10.03 19.00
C GLY A 221 -5.44 10.13 17.77
N LYS A 222 -6.00 9.84 16.60
CA LYS A 222 -5.26 9.80 15.33
C LYS A 222 -4.63 11.15 14.97
N GLU A 223 -5.36 12.25 15.14
CA GLU A 223 -4.88 13.59 14.82
C GLU A 223 -3.71 14.00 15.73
N ALA A 224 -3.85 13.78 17.03
CA ALA A 224 -2.79 14.08 17.99
C ALA A 224 -1.53 13.25 17.73
N TYR A 225 -1.70 11.97 17.42
CA TYR A 225 -0.60 11.09 17.03
C TYR A 225 0.10 11.61 15.76
N ASP A 226 -0.66 11.93 14.72
CA ASP A 226 -0.12 12.36 13.43
C ASP A 226 0.67 13.67 13.55
N GLU A 227 0.15 14.64 14.29
CA GLU A 227 0.88 15.88 14.57
C GLU A 227 2.23 15.62 15.25
N MET A 228 2.25 14.76 16.26
CA MET A 228 3.46 14.38 16.97
C MET A 228 4.46 13.69 16.04
N ALA A 229 4.00 12.75 15.22
CA ALA A 229 4.85 12.02 14.28
C ALA A 229 5.45 12.93 13.21
N ARG A 230 4.69 13.89 12.71
CA ARG A 230 5.16 14.87 11.71
C ARG A 230 6.19 15.84 12.28
N ARG A 231 6.06 16.24 13.54
CA ARG A 231 7.07 17.08 14.23
C ARG A 231 8.41 16.36 14.39
N LYS A 232 8.40 15.04 14.61
CA LYS A 232 9.62 14.24 14.72
C LYS A 232 10.33 14.06 13.37
N GLY A 233 9.60 14.27 12.27
CA GLY A 233 10.10 14.07 10.90
C GLY A 233 10.32 12.59 10.55
N PRO A 234 10.64 12.31 9.29
CA PRO A 234 10.86 10.95 8.83
C PRO A 234 12.13 10.36 9.46
N LYS A 235 12.04 9.09 9.88
CA LYS A 235 13.20 8.32 10.31
C LYS A 235 13.94 7.83 9.06
N MET A 236 14.77 8.70 8.50
CA MET A 236 15.64 8.32 7.39
C MET A 236 16.68 7.31 7.85
N PRO A 237 16.94 6.24 7.10
CA PRO A 237 18.07 5.38 7.37
C PRO A 237 19.35 6.22 7.27
N LYS A 238 20.18 6.16 8.30
CA LYS A 238 21.51 6.79 8.25
C LYS A 238 22.37 6.00 7.28
N VAL A 239 22.67 6.58 6.14
CA VAL A 239 23.67 6.03 5.24
C VAL A 239 25.02 6.27 5.87
N LYS A 240 25.67 5.22 6.35
CA LYS A 240 27.11 5.30 6.66
C LYS A 240 27.83 5.29 5.33
N LEU A 241 28.37 6.43 4.96
CA LEU A 241 29.34 6.48 3.88
C LEU A 241 30.57 5.74 4.39
N GLU A 242 30.87 4.58 3.82
CA GLU A 242 32.18 3.96 4.03
C GLU A 242 33.22 4.92 3.47
N GLU A 243 34.26 5.18 4.26
CA GLU A 243 35.41 5.96 3.79
C GLU A 243 35.90 5.31 2.50
N LYS A 244 36.02 6.09 1.43
CA LYS A 244 36.57 5.59 0.17
C LYS A 244 37.96 5.04 0.48
N LYS A 245 38.15 3.74 0.40
CA LYS A 245 39.48 3.15 0.37
C LYS A 245 40.13 3.66 -0.91
N GLU A 246 41.23 4.38 -0.76
CA GLU A 246 42.07 4.73 -1.90
C GLU A 246 42.50 3.43 -2.58
N ILE A 247 42.10 3.29 -3.85
CA ILE A 247 42.60 2.21 -4.69
C ILE A 247 44.02 2.59 -5.05
N VAL A 248 44.99 2.02 -4.35
CA VAL A 248 46.40 2.13 -4.72
C VAL A 248 46.64 1.15 -5.85
N PHE A 249 46.85 1.66 -7.06
CA PHE A 249 47.36 0.85 -8.17
C PHE A 249 48.83 0.64 -7.90
N GLU A 250 49.24 -0.61 -7.62
CA GLU A 250 50.65 -1.00 -7.66
C GLU A 250 51.12 -0.99 -9.13
N GLU A 251 52.20 -0.27 -9.44
CA GLU A 251 52.87 -0.22 -10.74
C GLU A 251 53.60 -1.56 -11.01
#